data_8424c2db2bac229b4664917367732057
#
_entry.id   8424c2db2bac229b4664917367732057
#
_cell.length_a   1.000
_cell.length_b   1.000
_cell.length_c   1.000
_cell.angle_alpha   90.00
_cell.angle_beta   90.00
_cell.angle_gamma   90.00
#
_symmetry.space_group_name_H-M   'P 1'
#
loop_
_entity.id
_entity.type
_entity.pdbx_description
1 polymer ?
#
loop_
_entity_poly.entity_id
_entity_poly.type
_entity_poly.pdbx_seq_one_letter_code
_entity_poly.pdbx_strand_id
1 'polypeptide(L)'
;KPVAACISTHFHADRTGGIPVLRKKGIPCWGTAYTRELAMAHGEAAPDARLPNDTTFTIDGVRFTVFYPGAGHAPDNIVVWLPDLQVLHGGCFVKSTEAGTLGNIADADLTSWPLAIGRVQQRFPLAQHVIPGHQAWGGPELLDHTLQLLRAK
;
A
#
# COMPACT_ATOMS: atom_id res chain seq x y z
N LYS A 1 -11.76 -14.08 13.58
CA LYS A 1 -10.42 -14.08 14.19
C LYS A 1 -10.13 -12.68 14.72
N PRO A 2 -9.33 -12.53 15.81
CA PRO A 2 -8.89 -11.22 16.27
C PRO A 2 -7.95 -10.58 15.23
N VAL A 3 -7.90 -9.24 15.23
CA VAL A 3 -6.95 -8.49 14.40
C VAL A 3 -5.58 -8.57 15.07
N ALA A 4 -4.59 -9.16 14.38
CA ALA A 4 -3.24 -9.36 14.91
C ALA A 4 -2.37 -8.09 14.77
N ALA A 5 -2.51 -7.36 13.67
CA ALA A 5 -1.77 -6.12 13.41
C ALA A 5 -2.49 -5.28 12.34
N CYS A 6 -2.15 -4.01 12.26
CA CYS A 6 -2.51 -3.10 11.17
C CYS A 6 -1.23 -2.67 10.44
N ILE A 7 -1.27 -2.62 9.12
CA ILE A 7 -0.17 -2.13 8.29
C ILE A 7 -0.62 -0.87 7.56
N SER A 8 0.09 0.26 7.77
CA SER A 8 -0.11 1.49 7.01
C SER A 8 0.71 1.43 5.74
N THR A 9 0.05 1.50 4.57
CA THR A 9 0.71 1.41 3.28
C THR A 9 1.40 2.71 2.86
N HIS A 10 1.02 3.84 3.44
CA HIS A 10 1.63 5.16 3.29
C HIS A 10 1.11 6.12 4.36
N PHE A 11 1.63 7.35 4.41
CA PHE A 11 1.44 8.29 5.52
C PHE A 11 0.08 9.00 5.58
N HIS A 12 -0.74 8.99 4.52
CA HIS A 12 -1.99 9.74 4.48
C HIS A 12 -3.01 9.28 5.53
N ALA A 13 -3.88 10.22 5.94
CA ALA A 13 -4.90 10.01 6.99
C ALA A 13 -5.84 8.83 6.73
N ASP A 14 -6.14 8.50 5.48
CA ASP A 14 -6.99 7.36 5.11
C ASP A 14 -6.32 6.00 5.42
N ARG A 15 -5.00 5.98 5.74
CA ARG A 15 -4.23 4.80 6.16
C ARG A 15 -3.75 4.87 7.60
N THR A 16 -3.60 6.06 8.14
CA THR A 16 -3.04 6.29 9.48
C THR A 16 -4.07 6.74 10.50
N GLY A 17 -5.17 7.36 10.08
CA GLY A 17 -6.17 7.94 10.97
C GLY A 17 -6.84 6.97 11.94
N GLY A 18 -6.87 5.66 11.62
CA GLY A 18 -7.37 4.61 12.51
C GLY A 18 -6.40 4.20 13.63
N ILE A 19 -5.11 4.55 13.56
CA ILE A 19 -4.06 4.12 14.49
C ILE A 19 -4.41 4.40 15.96
N PRO A 20 -4.90 5.60 16.35
CA PRO A 20 -5.20 5.87 17.75
C PRO A 20 -6.28 4.94 18.33
N VAL A 21 -7.27 4.57 17.52
CA VAL A 21 -8.35 3.66 17.93
C VAL A 21 -7.83 2.23 18.06
N LEU A 22 -7.02 1.78 17.12
CA LEU A 22 -6.43 0.45 17.12
C LEU A 22 -5.48 0.26 18.30
N ARG A 23 -4.63 1.25 18.58
CA ARG A 23 -3.72 1.24 19.75
C ARG A 23 -4.47 1.14 21.08
N LYS A 24 -5.59 1.85 21.23
CA LYS A 24 -6.45 1.73 22.43
C LYS A 24 -7.00 0.32 22.64
N LYS A 25 -7.10 -0.47 21.55
CA LYS A 25 -7.51 -1.88 21.58
C LYS A 25 -6.34 -2.86 21.70
N GLY A 26 -5.11 -2.36 21.90
CA GLY A 26 -3.91 -3.19 21.98
C GLY A 26 -3.44 -3.76 20.64
N ILE A 27 -3.97 -3.26 19.51
CA ILE A 27 -3.60 -3.73 18.19
C ILE A 27 -2.35 -2.96 17.72
N PRO A 28 -1.23 -3.63 17.44
CA PRO A 28 -0.02 -2.99 16.92
C PRO A 28 -0.26 -2.42 15.50
N CYS A 29 0.26 -1.23 15.26
CA CYS A 29 0.14 -0.54 13.97
C CYS A 29 1.53 -0.30 13.39
N TRP A 30 1.86 -0.98 12.31
CA TRP A 30 3.18 -1.00 11.70
C TRP A 30 3.22 -0.22 10.39
N GLY A 31 4.36 0.37 10.12
CA GLY A 31 4.70 1.03 8.85
C GLY A 31 6.20 0.97 8.63
N THR A 32 6.67 1.54 7.53
CA THR A 32 8.09 1.75 7.30
C THR A 32 8.61 2.91 8.16
N ALA A 33 9.94 3.03 8.30
CA ALA A 33 10.54 4.20 8.94
C ALA A 33 10.17 5.49 8.20
N TYR A 34 10.13 5.43 6.86
CA TYR A 34 9.76 6.57 6.02
C TYR A 34 8.28 6.96 6.17
N THR A 35 7.36 5.98 6.23
CA THR A 35 5.94 6.24 6.53
C THR A 35 5.77 6.93 7.89
N ARG A 36 6.51 6.46 8.91
CA ARG A 36 6.49 7.08 10.24
C ARG A 36 6.97 8.53 10.20
N GLU A 37 8.09 8.78 9.53
CA GLU A 37 8.69 10.13 9.40
C GLU A 37 7.72 11.09 8.74
N LEU A 38 7.16 10.72 7.59
CA LEU A 38 6.21 11.55 6.86
C LEU A 38 4.91 11.77 7.64
N ALA A 39 4.36 10.75 8.29
CA ALA A 39 3.17 10.89 9.12
C ALA A 39 3.41 11.92 10.24
N MET A 40 4.55 11.87 10.91
CA MET A 40 4.93 12.86 11.94
C MET A 40 5.08 14.26 11.36
N ALA A 41 5.74 14.40 10.21
CA ALA A 41 5.96 15.69 9.55
C ALA A 41 4.64 16.35 9.12
N HIS A 42 3.64 15.58 8.74
CA HIS A 42 2.33 16.05 8.30
C HIS A 42 1.27 16.09 9.42
N GLY A 43 1.65 15.79 10.68
CA GLY A 43 0.72 15.82 11.82
C GLY A 43 -0.26 14.62 11.84
N GLU A 44 0.02 13.58 11.09
CA GLU A 44 -0.78 12.37 11.05
C GLU A 44 -0.38 11.39 12.16
N ALA A 45 -1.25 10.41 12.45
CA ALA A 45 -0.96 9.37 13.42
C ALA A 45 0.15 8.45 12.90
N ALA A 46 1.33 8.49 13.53
CA ALA A 46 2.49 7.75 13.06
C ALA A 46 2.46 6.28 13.46
N PRO A 47 2.66 5.32 12.52
CA PRO A 47 2.82 3.90 12.84
C PRO A 47 4.18 3.63 13.51
N ASP A 48 4.34 2.43 14.08
CA ASP A 48 5.63 1.95 14.54
C ASP A 48 6.49 1.54 13.35
N ALA A 49 7.75 2.01 13.29
CA ALA A 49 8.68 1.73 12.21
C ALA A 49 9.23 0.30 12.29
N ARG A 50 8.41 -0.69 11.95
CA ARG A 50 8.73 -2.12 12.05
C ARG A 50 8.92 -2.82 10.73
N LEU A 51 8.55 -2.18 9.62
CA LEU A 51 8.56 -2.79 8.31
C LEU A 51 9.76 -2.30 7.50
N PRO A 52 10.75 -3.14 7.19
CA PRO A 52 11.76 -2.85 6.17
C PRO A 52 11.10 -2.72 4.77
N ASN A 53 11.81 -2.09 3.83
CA ASN A 53 11.29 -1.80 2.49
C ASN A 53 11.06 -3.03 1.60
N ASP A 54 11.73 -4.14 1.86
CA ASP A 54 11.52 -5.43 1.18
C ASP A 54 11.79 -6.55 2.17
N THR A 55 10.73 -7.15 2.69
CA THR A 55 10.89 -8.22 3.66
C THR A 55 9.65 -9.11 3.73
N THR A 56 9.87 -10.36 4.14
CA THR A 56 8.81 -11.34 4.35
C THR A 56 8.67 -11.64 5.84
N PHE A 57 7.43 -11.64 6.30
CA PHE A 57 7.05 -11.95 7.68
C PHE A 57 6.07 -13.11 7.73
N THR A 58 5.92 -13.67 8.93
CA THR A 58 4.83 -14.59 9.27
C THR A 58 4.18 -14.11 10.56
N ILE A 59 2.86 -13.91 10.53
CA ILE A 59 2.04 -13.58 11.69
C ILE A 59 0.89 -14.57 11.75
N ASP A 60 0.75 -15.27 12.88
CA ASP A 60 -0.31 -16.28 13.11
C ASP A 60 -0.42 -17.30 11.95
N GLY A 61 0.74 -17.72 11.42
CA GLY A 61 0.81 -18.69 10.32
C GLY A 61 0.52 -18.10 8.93
N VAL A 62 0.21 -16.82 8.82
CA VAL A 62 0.02 -16.12 7.53
C VAL A 62 1.32 -15.47 7.11
N ARG A 63 1.82 -15.86 5.94
CA ARG A 63 3.02 -15.28 5.32
C ARG A 63 2.63 -14.08 4.47
N PHE A 64 3.38 -12.98 4.58
CA PHE A 64 3.24 -11.82 3.72
C PHE A 64 4.58 -11.12 3.47
N THR A 65 4.71 -10.52 2.31
CA THR A 65 5.87 -9.73 1.91
C THR A 65 5.46 -8.27 1.80
N VAL A 66 6.21 -7.39 2.45
CA VAL A 66 6.14 -5.94 2.26
C VAL A 66 7.15 -5.56 1.20
N PHE A 67 6.78 -4.73 0.25
CA PHE A 67 7.66 -4.27 -0.81
C PHE A 67 7.45 -2.77 -1.09
N TYR A 68 8.54 -2.02 -1.09
CA TYR A 68 8.59 -0.63 -1.53
C TYR A 68 8.99 -0.56 -3.00
N PRO A 69 8.06 -0.29 -3.93
CA PRO A 69 8.38 -0.28 -5.37
C PRO A 69 9.03 1.02 -5.85
N GLY A 70 9.10 2.04 -5.00
CA GLY A 70 9.47 3.41 -5.32
C GLY A 70 8.29 4.37 -5.10
N ALA A 71 8.55 5.67 -5.23
CA ALA A 71 7.52 6.69 -5.13
C ALA A 71 6.43 6.51 -6.19
N GLY A 72 5.19 6.87 -5.84
CA GLY A 72 4.04 6.75 -6.73
C GLY A 72 2.91 7.66 -6.27
N HIS A 73 1.81 7.10 -5.73
CA HIS A 73 0.72 7.88 -5.11
C HIS A 73 1.21 8.74 -3.94
N ALA A 74 2.16 8.21 -3.18
CA ALA A 74 2.88 8.91 -2.12
C ALA A 74 4.37 8.51 -2.19
N PRO A 75 5.29 9.29 -1.60
CA PRO A 75 6.71 8.97 -1.66
C PRO A 75 7.09 7.68 -0.94
N ASP A 76 6.30 7.26 0.05
CA ASP A 76 6.55 6.14 0.97
C ASP A 76 5.68 4.91 0.71
N ASN A 77 4.89 4.88 -0.36
CA ASN A 77 3.91 3.81 -0.57
C ASN A 77 4.56 2.42 -0.68
N ILE A 78 4.03 1.49 0.08
CA ILE A 78 4.36 0.07 0.01
C ILE A 78 3.17 -0.73 -0.51
N VAL A 79 3.46 -1.92 -1.04
CA VAL A 79 2.46 -2.95 -1.33
C VAL A 79 2.69 -4.15 -0.41
N VAL A 80 1.63 -4.92 -0.16
CA VAL A 80 1.68 -6.12 0.67
C VAL A 80 1.22 -7.31 -0.15
N TRP A 81 2.09 -8.31 -0.27
CA TRP A 81 1.85 -9.55 -1.00
C TRP A 81 1.60 -10.71 -0.06
N LEU A 82 0.50 -11.45 -0.24
CA LEU A 82 0.16 -12.67 0.47
C LEU A 82 0.30 -13.85 -0.49
N PRO A 83 1.46 -14.54 -0.52
CA PRO A 83 1.76 -15.54 -1.54
C PRO A 83 0.82 -16.75 -1.53
N ASP A 84 0.42 -17.21 -0.35
CA ASP A 84 -0.42 -18.40 -0.19
C ASP A 84 -1.88 -18.16 -0.66
N LEU A 85 -2.29 -16.90 -0.75
CA LEU A 85 -3.60 -16.47 -1.24
C LEU A 85 -3.54 -15.85 -2.64
N GLN A 86 -2.35 -15.63 -3.19
CA GLN A 86 -2.10 -14.89 -4.43
C GLN A 86 -2.78 -13.50 -4.44
N VAL A 87 -2.80 -12.84 -3.26
CA VAL A 87 -3.40 -11.53 -3.06
C VAL A 87 -2.32 -10.46 -2.97
N LEU A 88 -2.45 -9.43 -3.77
CA LEU A 88 -1.65 -8.20 -3.71
C LEU A 88 -2.51 -7.04 -3.18
N HIS A 89 -2.20 -6.56 -1.98
CA HIS A 89 -2.80 -5.32 -1.47
C HIS A 89 -1.95 -4.13 -1.91
N GLY A 90 -2.46 -3.38 -2.88
CA GLY A 90 -1.76 -2.24 -3.50
C GLY A 90 -2.01 -0.92 -2.78
N GLY A 91 -3.03 -0.81 -1.90
CA GLY A 91 -3.42 0.46 -1.31
C GLY A 91 -3.73 1.51 -2.38
N CYS A 92 -3.61 2.80 -2.04
CA CYS A 92 -3.92 3.91 -2.98
C CYS A 92 -2.94 4.02 -4.15
N PHE A 93 -1.82 3.32 -4.10
CA PHE A 93 -0.87 3.15 -5.19
C PHE A 93 -1.49 2.43 -6.39
N VAL A 94 -2.48 1.56 -6.18
CA VAL A 94 -3.24 0.87 -7.23
C VAL A 94 -4.67 1.41 -7.27
N LYS A 95 -5.16 1.68 -8.47
CA LYS A 95 -6.53 2.16 -8.71
C LYS A 95 -7.45 1.02 -9.15
N SER A 96 -8.68 1.04 -8.65
CA SER A 96 -9.75 0.17 -9.15
C SER A 96 -10.08 0.47 -10.60
N THR A 97 -10.56 -0.51 -11.35
CA THR A 97 -11.11 -0.28 -12.71
C THR A 97 -12.34 0.64 -12.74
N GLU A 98 -12.99 0.84 -11.58
CA GLU A 98 -14.09 1.80 -11.42
C GLU A 98 -13.59 3.26 -11.30
N ALA A 99 -12.29 3.46 -11.07
CA ALA A 99 -11.71 4.79 -10.91
C ALA A 99 -11.55 5.48 -12.28
N GLY A 100 -12.18 6.63 -12.46
CA GLY A 100 -12.02 7.46 -13.66
C GLY A 100 -10.80 8.39 -13.60
N THR A 101 -10.14 8.51 -12.43
CA THR A 101 -8.98 9.40 -12.21
C THR A 101 -8.02 8.80 -11.19
N LEU A 102 -6.83 9.40 -11.07
CA LEU A 102 -5.85 9.06 -10.03
C LEU A 102 -6.25 9.51 -8.62
N GLY A 103 -7.31 10.32 -8.50
CA GLY A 103 -7.73 10.93 -7.24
C GLY A 103 -6.76 12.01 -6.75
N ASN A 104 -6.51 12.07 -5.44
CA ASN A 104 -5.52 13.00 -4.87
C ASN A 104 -4.11 12.62 -5.34
N ILE A 105 -3.42 13.60 -5.92
CA ILE A 105 -2.04 13.46 -6.44
C ILE A 105 -1.11 14.55 -5.90
N ALA A 106 -1.50 15.22 -4.80
CA ALA A 106 -0.70 16.32 -4.24
C ALA A 106 0.71 15.89 -3.83
N ASP A 107 0.86 14.66 -3.34
CA ASP A 107 2.13 14.08 -2.90
C ASP A 107 2.66 13.01 -3.87
N ALA A 108 2.05 12.90 -5.07
CA ALA A 108 2.39 11.86 -6.02
C ALA A 108 3.63 12.22 -6.85
N ASP A 109 4.45 11.21 -7.13
CA ASP A 109 5.49 11.26 -8.15
C ASP A 109 4.98 10.60 -9.44
N LEU A 110 4.38 11.42 -10.32
CA LEU A 110 3.79 10.93 -11.57
C LEU A 110 4.84 10.39 -12.56
N THR A 111 6.11 10.77 -12.42
CA THR A 111 7.21 10.27 -13.25
C THR A 111 7.66 8.88 -12.80
N SER A 112 7.82 8.68 -11.50
CA SER A 112 8.27 7.41 -10.93
C SER A 112 7.15 6.37 -10.83
N TRP A 113 5.89 6.79 -10.69
CA TRP A 113 4.77 5.88 -10.45
C TRP A 113 4.59 4.80 -11.52
N PRO A 114 4.65 5.09 -12.84
CA PRO A 114 4.57 4.03 -13.87
C PRO A 114 5.69 2.99 -13.74
N LEU A 115 6.92 3.43 -13.42
CA LEU A 115 8.06 2.54 -13.22
C LEU A 115 7.88 1.67 -11.97
N ALA A 116 7.32 2.25 -10.90
CA ALA A 116 7.02 1.54 -9.68
C ALA A 116 5.93 0.46 -9.89
N ILE A 117 4.86 0.74 -10.67
CA ILE A 117 3.88 -0.28 -11.08
C ILE A 117 4.57 -1.43 -11.84
N GLY A 118 5.45 -1.12 -12.79
CA GLY A 118 6.21 -2.14 -13.52
C GLY A 118 7.05 -3.05 -12.61
N ARG A 119 7.67 -2.48 -11.57
CA ARG A 119 8.41 -3.26 -10.55
C ARG A 119 7.49 -4.19 -9.77
N VAL A 120 6.28 -3.74 -9.41
CA VAL A 120 5.28 -4.58 -8.73
C VAL A 120 4.84 -5.75 -9.61
N GLN A 121 4.55 -5.50 -10.90
CA GLN A 121 4.19 -6.55 -11.87
C GLN A 121 5.32 -7.59 -12.02
N GLN A 122 6.57 -7.14 -12.12
CA GLN A 122 7.74 -8.03 -12.21
C GLN A 122 7.98 -8.82 -10.92
N ARG A 123 7.77 -8.21 -9.75
CA ARG A 123 8.04 -8.82 -8.45
C ARG A 123 6.98 -9.84 -8.04
N PHE A 124 5.72 -9.61 -8.45
CA PHE A 124 4.56 -10.43 -8.07
C PHE A 124 3.74 -10.90 -9.28
N PRO A 125 4.36 -11.63 -10.23
CA PRO A 125 3.68 -12.05 -11.48
C PRO A 125 2.55 -13.06 -11.24
N LEU A 126 2.47 -13.64 -10.04
CA LEU A 126 1.45 -14.63 -9.67
C LEU A 126 0.25 -13.99 -8.94
N ALA A 127 0.17 -12.65 -8.86
CA ALA A 127 -0.98 -11.99 -8.25
C ALA A 127 -2.25 -12.27 -9.06
N GLN A 128 -3.21 -12.94 -8.44
CA GLN A 128 -4.53 -13.20 -9.04
C GLN A 128 -5.59 -12.23 -8.53
N HIS A 129 -5.42 -11.75 -7.31
CA HIS A 129 -6.32 -10.82 -6.67
C HIS A 129 -5.55 -9.56 -6.27
N VAL A 130 -6.05 -8.41 -6.69
CA VAL A 130 -5.44 -7.12 -6.39
C VAL A 130 -6.44 -6.25 -5.64
N ILE A 131 -6.04 -5.76 -4.46
CA ILE A 131 -6.87 -4.92 -3.61
C ILE A 131 -6.35 -3.48 -3.72
N PRO A 132 -7.11 -2.56 -4.35
CA PRO A 132 -6.76 -1.15 -4.43
C PRO A 132 -7.04 -0.44 -3.10
N GLY A 133 -6.66 0.84 -3.00
CA GLY A 133 -6.93 1.64 -1.82
C GLY A 133 -8.41 1.97 -1.62
N HIS A 134 -9.16 2.11 -2.71
CA HIS A 134 -10.58 2.50 -2.74
C HIS A 134 -11.30 1.73 -3.83
N GLN A 135 -12.62 1.61 -3.70
CA GLN A 135 -13.54 0.94 -4.63
C GLN A 135 -13.32 -0.58 -4.72
N ALA A 136 -13.84 -1.23 -5.76
CA ALA A 136 -13.82 -2.67 -5.88
C ALA A 136 -12.40 -3.23 -6.12
N TRP A 137 -12.12 -4.39 -5.54
CA TRP A 137 -10.96 -5.21 -5.86
C TRP A 137 -11.17 -5.97 -7.17
N GLY A 138 -10.10 -6.47 -7.75
CA GLY A 138 -10.14 -7.22 -9.02
C GLY A 138 -8.90 -8.10 -9.18
N GLY A 139 -8.46 -8.27 -10.41
CA GLY A 139 -7.26 -8.99 -10.77
C GLY A 139 -6.09 -8.07 -11.14
N PRO A 140 -5.08 -8.63 -11.85
CA PRO A 140 -3.89 -7.87 -12.30
C PRO A 140 -4.22 -6.66 -13.20
N GLU A 141 -5.39 -6.67 -13.85
CA GLU A 141 -5.88 -5.57 -14.71
C GLU A 141 -5.96 -4.23 -13.96
N LEU A 142 -6.03 -4.22 -12.62
CA LEU A 142 -6.01 -2.99 -11.85
C LEU A 142 -4.66 -2.26 -11.95
N LEU A 143 -3.56 -3.00 -12.08
CA LEU A 143 -2.23 -2.43 -12.30
C LEU A 143 -2.16 -1.78 -13.69
N ASP A 144 -2.68 -2.45 -14.72
CA ASP A 144 -2.72 -1.94 -16.09
C ASP A 144 -3.64 -0.71 -16.19
N HIS A 145 -4.80 -0.74 -15.52
CA HIS A 145 -5.71 0.40 -15.45
C HIS A 145 -5.05 1.61 -14.78
N THR A 146 -4.30 1.38 -13.68
CA THR A 146 -3.52 2.45 -13.05
C THR A 146 -2.52 3.08 -14.01
N LEU A 147 -1.81 2.26 -14.82
CA LEU A 147 -0.92 2.74 -15.87
C LEU A 147 -1.66 3.54 -16.96
N GLN A 148 -2.87 3.13 -17.34
CA GLN A 148 -3.70 3.88 -18.30
C GLN A 148 -4.07 5.27 -17.76
N LEU A 149 -4.50 5.36 -16.50
CA LEU A 149 -4.81 6.64 -15.85
C LEU A 149 -3.58 7.56 -15.75
N LEU A 150 -2.39 6.99 -15.52
CA LEU A 150 -1.13 7.74 -15.47
C LEU A 150 -0.72 8.30 -16.82
N ARG A 151 -0.98 7.57 -17.92
CA ARG A 151 -0.69 8.02 -19.30
C ARG A 151 -1.66 9.09 -19.81
N ALA A 152 -2.84 9.19 -19.21
CA ALA A 152 -3.86 10.17 -19.59
C ALA A 152 -3.66 11.55 -18.90
N LYS A 153 -2.62 11.70 -18.09
CA LYS A 153 -2.23 12.93 -17.39
C LYS A 153 -1.11 13.63 -18.12
#